data_cb747b58451a6d758758377c23574a9f
#
_entry.id   cb747b58451a6d758758377c23574a9f
#
_cell.length_a   1.000
_cell.length_b   1.000
_cell.length_c   1.000
_cell.angle_alpha   90.00
_cell.angle_beta   90.00
_cell.angle_gamma   90.00
#
_symmetry.space_group_name_H-M   'P 1'
#
loop_
_entity.id
_entity.type
_entity.pdbx_description
1 polymer ?
#
loop_
_entity_poly.entity_id
_entity_poly.type
_entity_poly.pdbx_seq_one_letter_code
_entity_poly.pdbx_strand_id
1 'polypeptide(L)'
;MKTTNPKLAPGVRLYERGQTQIQIGINPSSALVIDRQVGEVIAKLLTGAHSIPEICQQLALVGHDFRSSENFLNQLVELGLVEPGPIAATYDNQNPVSEIQRLNLSRETSGDLDAINRRIGCEISIRGAGRLGMTVCLLLASAGFPNITVHDSAAVSESDLTPWGASRIDIGMRRDVVAKNLVERMIR
;
A
#
# COMPACT_ATOMS: atom_id res chain seq x y z
N MET A 1 -19.12 11.16 13.59
CA MET A 1 -18.53 10.25 12.59
C MET A 1 -19.63 9.42 11.93
N LYS A 2 -19.71 9.40 10.59
CA LYS A 2 -20.61 8.47 9.88
C LYS A 2 -20.10 7.06 10.16
N THR A 3 -21.01 6.17 10.51
CA THR A 3 -20.84 4.76 10.85
C THR A 3 -20.10 3.96 9.78
N THR A 4 -18.81 4.01 9.82
CA THR A 4 -17.95 3.15 9.01
C THR A 4 -17.23 2.20 9.95
N ASN A 5 -17.29 0.92 9.67
CA ASN A 5 -16.65 -0.11 10.47
C ASN A 5 -15.12 0.05 10.36
N PRO A 6 -14.40 0.36 11.45
CA PRO A 6 -12.97 0.63 11.38
C PRO A 6 -12.17 -0.65 11.13
N LYS A 7 -11.06 -0.50 10.40
CA LYS A 7 -10.09 -1.58 10.17
C LYS A 7 -8.67 -1.07 10.32
N LEU A 8 -7.73 -1.96 10.60
CA LEU A 8 -6.32 -1.61 10.56
C LEU A 8 -5.93 -1.11 9.16
N ALA A 9 -5.15 -0.04 9.12
CA ALA A 9 -4.65 0.49 7.86
C ALA A 9 -3.74 -0.55 7.17
N PRO A 10 -3.73 -0.62 5.83
CA PRO A 10 -2.91 -1.57 5.08
C PRO A 10 -1.44 -1.48 5.47
N GLY A 11 -0.83 -2.63 5.80
CA GLY A 11 0.57 -2.70 6.26
C GLY A 11 0.78 -2.49 7.75
N VAL A 12 -0.19 -1.94 8.48
CA VAL A 12 -0.12 -1.85 9.95
C VAL A 12 -0.28 -3.23 10.55
N ARG A 13 0.63 -3.58 11.42
CA ARG A 13 0.64 -4.87 12.14
C ARG A 13 0.78 -4.64 13.63
N LEU A 14 0.36 -5.63 14.40
CA LEU A 14 0.55 -5.68 15.84
C LEU A 14 1.77 -6.55 16.15
N TYR A 15 2.61 -6.05 17.05
CA TYR A 15 3.84 -6.71 17.47
C TYR A 15 3.81 -6.93 18.96
N GLU A 16 4.11 -8.15 19.40
CA GLU A 16 4.26 -8.45 20.81
C GLU A 16 5.48 -7.72 21.38
N ARG A 17 5.29 -7.02 22.49
CA ARG A 17 6.33 -6.29 23.20
C ARG A 17 6.42 -6.78 24.64
N GLY A 18 7.21 -7.82 24.84
CA GLY A 18 7.24 -8.55 26.12
C GLY A 18 5.95 -9.31 26.40
N GLN A 19 5.64 -9.51 27.68
CA GLN A 19 4.48 -10.33 28.09
C GLN A 19 3.19 -9.53 28.24
N THR A 20 3.29 -8.22 28.46
CA THR A 20 2.15 -7.38 28.88
C THR A 20 1.74 -6.33 27.86
N GLN A 21 2.53 -6.13 26.79
CA GLN A 21 2.29 -5.06 25.84
C GLN A 21 2.23 -5.54 24.40
N ILE A 22 1.50 -4.79 23.57
CA ILE A 22 1.45 -4.91 22.13
C ILE A 22 1.76 -3.52 21.53
N GLN A 23 2.57 -3.52 20.49
CA GLN A 23 2.82 -2.31 19.68
C GLN A 23 2.02 -2.40 18.39
N ILE A 24 1.32 -1.32 18.06
CA ILE A 24 0.61 -1.15 16.80
C ILE A 24 1.48 -0.30 15.88
N GLY A 25 1.83 -0.83 14.71
CA GLY A 25 2.71 -0.14 13.74
C GLY A 25 4.18 -0.18 14.12
N ILE A 26 5.04 0.18 13.17
CA ILE A 26 6.51 0.19 13.34
C ILE A 26 7.12 1.58 13.15
N ASN A 27 6.39 2.53 12.58
CA ASN A 27 6.89 3.88 12.36
C ASN A 27 7.02 4.60 13.70
N PRO A 28 8.22 5.09 14.10
CA PRO A 28 8.44 5.74 15.40
C PRO A 28 7.53 6.96 15.64
N SER A 29 7.11 7.65 14.57
CA SER A 29 6.25 8.85 14.67
C SER A 29 4.77 8.53 14.91
N SER A 30 4.32 7.30 14.60
CA SER A 30 2.91 6.91 14.68
C SER A 30 2.65 5.59 15.42
N ALA A 31 3.71 4.85 15.76
CA ALA A 31 3.54 3.60 16.51
C ALA A 31 3.00 3.87 17.92
N LEU A 32 2.06 3.05 18.36
CA LEU A 32 1.46 3.12 19.69
C LEU A 32 1.70 1.82 20.46
N VAL A 33 2.12 1.95 21.74
CA VAL A 33 2.26 0.81 22.65
C VAL A 33 1.08 0.80 23.59
N ILE A 34 0.41 -0.35 23.68
CA ILE A 34 -0.82 -0.54 24.46
C ILE A 34 -0.73 -1.80 25.32
N ASP A 35 -1.64 -1.95 26.27
CA ASP A 35 -1.79 -3.17 27.02
C ASP A 35 -2.13 -4.37 26.13
N ARG A 36 -1.63 -5.56 26.47
CA ARG A 36 -1.85 -6.78 25.69
C ARG A 36 -3.33 -7.12 25.53
N GLN A 37 -4.12 -7.00 26.60
CA GLN A 37 -5.54 -7.36 26.56
C GLN A 37 -6.31 -6.47 25.58
N VAL A 38 -6.01 -5.18 25.58
CA VAL A 38 -6.56 -4.20 24.60
C VAL A 38 -6.12 -4.55 23.19
N GLY A 39 -4.84 -4.85 23.01
CA GLY A 39 -4.27 -5.21 21.71
C GLY A 39 -4.90 -6.46 21.11
N GLU A 40 -5.19 -7.48 21.93
CA GLU A 40 -5.85 -8.72 21.49
C GLU A 40 -7.31 -8.48 21.06
N VAL A 41 -8.03 -7.59 21.76
CA VAL A 41 -9.38 -7.17 21.35
C VAL A 41 -9.33 -6.45 20.00
N ILE A 42 -8.42 -5.50 19.85
CA ILE A 42 -8.25 -4.72 18.63
C ILE A 42 -7.87 -5.60 17.45
N ALA A 43 -6.93 -6.54 17.63
CA ALA A 43 -6.51 -7.48 16.59
C ALA A 43 -7.68 -8.27 16.00
N LYS A 44 -8.68 -8.59 16.82
CA LYS A 44 -9.87 -9.35 16.40
C LYS A 44 -10.95 -8.51 15.76
N LEU A 45 -11.09 -7.24 16.18
CA LEU A 45 -12.25 -6.43 15.85
C LEU A 45 -11.98 -5.36 14.78
N LEU A 46 -10.74 -4.86 14.64
CA LEU A 46 -10.39 -3.87 13.61
C LEU A 46 -10.17 -4.52 12.24
N THR A 47 -11.18 -5.23 11.78
CA THR A 47 -11.19 -5.96 10.50
C THR A 47 -12.07 -5.30 9.44
N GLY A 48 -12.83 -4.26 9.81
CA GLY A 48 -13.86 -3.65 8.96
C GLY A 48 -15.23 -4.32 9.08
N ALA A 49 -15.36 -5.39 9.87
CA ALA A 49 -16.64 -6.10 10.07
C ALA A 49 -17.45 -5.54 11.26
N HIS A 50 -16.80 -4.92 12.23
CA HIS A 50 -17.43 -4.48 13.47
C HIS A 50 -17.60 -2.96 13.52
N SER A 51 -18.73 -2.53 14.08
CA SER A 51 -19.02 -1.12 14.30
C SER A 51 -18.25 -0.56 15.52
N ILE A 52 -18.07 0.76 15.58
CA ILE A 52 -17.43 1.42 16.73
C ILE A 52 -18.11 1.07 18.06
N PRO A 53 -19.46 1.09 18.18
CA PRO A 53 -20.12 0.69 19.43
C PRO A 53 -19.82 -0.74 19.87
N GLU A 54 -19.77 -1.70 18.91
CA GLU A 54 -19.42 -3.09 19.22
C GLU A 54 -17.98 -3.21 19.74
N ILE A 55 -17.04 -2.50 19.11
CA ILE A 55 -15.63 -2.48 19.54
C ILE A 55 -15.52 -1.87 20.95
N CYS A 56 -16.19 -0.74 21.22
CA CYS A 56 -16.21 -0.11 22.54
C CYS A 56 -16.81 -1.04 23.60
N GLN A 57 -17.86 -1.79 23.28
CA GLN A 57 -18.45 -2.76 24.19
C GLN A 57 -17.48 -3.89 24.56
N GLN A 58 -16.69 -4.38 23.60
CA GLN A 58 -15.68 -5.40 23.87
C GLN A 58 -14.48 -4.83 24.64
N LEU A 59 -14.08 -3.59 24.38
CA LEU A 59 -13.04 -2.90 25.15
C LEU A 59 -13.48 -2.65 26.62
N ALA A 60 -14.77 -2.46 26.87
CA ALA A 60 -15.29 -2.34 28.21
C ALA A 60 -15.10 -3.60 29.05
N LEU A 61 -15.09 -4.78 28.43
CA LEU A 61 -14.84 -6.05 29.13
C LEU A 61 -13.38 -6.19 29.62
N VAL A 62 -12.47 -5.42 29.08
CA VAL A 62 -11.04 -5.38 29.48
C VAL A 62 -10.70 -4.09 30.25
N GLY A 63 -11.71 -3.40 30.79
CA GLY A 63 -11.54 -2.28 31.72
C GLY A 63 -11.49 -0.89 31.09
N HIS A 64 -11.79 -0.76 29.79
CA HIS A 64 -11.92 0.54 29.14
C HIS A 64 -13.38 0.99 29.08
N ASP A 65 -13.70 2.11 29.73
CA ASP A 65 -15.02 2.70 29.58
C ASP A 65 -15.28 3.18 28.11
N PHE A 66 -16.54 3.40 27.77
CA PHE A 66 -16.95 3.74 26.39
C PHE A 66 -16.25 5.00 25.85
N ARG A 67 -16.15 6.04 26.67
CA ARG A 67 -15.54 7.33 26.26
C ARG A 67 -14.03 7.19 26.03
N SER A 68 -13.36 6.46 26.90
CA SER A 68 -11.93 6.15 26.74
C SER A 68 -11.68 5.31 25.49
N SER A 69 -12.56 4.35 25.21
CA SER A 69 -12.49 3.51 24.00
C SER A 69 -12.69 4.31 22.72
N GLU A 70 -13.67 5.23 22.70
CA GLU A 70 -13.91 6.11 21.56
C GLU A 70 -12.72 7.06 21.31
N ASN A 71 -12.19 7.67 22.36
CA ASN A 71 -11.00 8.53 22.26
C ASN A 71 -9.79 7.74 21.75
N PHE A 72 -9.61 6.52 22.22
CA PHE A 72 -8.55 5.65 21.78
C PHE A 72 -8.68 5.28 20.29
N LEU A 73 -9.87 4.94 19.81
CA LEU A 73 -10.11 4.66 18.39
C LEU A 73 -9.87 5.91 17.53
N ASN A 74 -10.27 7.10 18.00
CA ASN A 74 -9.99 8.36 17.32
C ASN A 74 -8.48 8.63 17.24
N GLN A 75 -7.73 8.37 18.30
CA GLN A 75 -6.27 8.47 18.31
C GLN A 75 -5.62 7.52 17.29
N LEU A 76 -6.12 6.29 17.16
CA LEU A 76 -5.62 5.35 16.15
C LEU A 76 -5.88 5.86 14.72
N VAL A 77 -7.02 6.53 14.49
CA VAL A 77 -7.34 7.15 13.20
C VAL A 77 -6.42 8.35 12.94
N GLU A 78 -6.20 9.23 13.92
CA GLU A 78 -5.29 10.39 13.81
C GLU A 78 -3.85 9.98 13.52
N LEU A 79 -3.39 8.89 14.13
CA LEU A 79 -2.07 8.30 13.88
C LEU A 79 -2.01 7.52 12.54
N GLY A 80 -3.13 7.36 11.84
CA GLY A 80 -3.22 6.61 10.61
C GLY A 80 -3.02 5.11 10.75
N LEU A 81 -3.21 4.59 11.94
CA LEU A 81 -3.14 3.16 12.24
C LEU A 81 -4.44 2.43 11.90
N VAL A 82 -5.55 3.19 11.84
CA VAL A 82 -6.90 2.69 11.54
C VAL A 82 -7.55 3.53 10.46
N GLU A 83 -8.22 2.87 9.53
CA GLU A 83 -8.99 3.50 8.47
C GLU A 83 -10.50 3.30 8.68
N PRO A 84 -11.34 4.27 8.28
CA PRO A 84 -12.78 4.11 8.33
C PRO A 84 -13.27 3.18 7.20
N GLY A 85 -13.75 2.01 7.58
CA GLY A 85 -14.54 1.12 6.75
C GLY A 85 -13.88 0.39 5.60
N PRO A 86 -14.64 -0.40 4.86
CA PRO A 86 -14.12 -1.06 3.69
C PRO A 86 -13.76 0.01 2.65
N ILE A 87 -12.49 0.17 2.39
CA ILE A 87 -12.06 0.84 1.17
C ILE A 87 -12.55 -0.07 0.05
N ALA A 88 -13.58 0.36 -0.64
CA ALA A 88 -13.84 -0.11 -1.98
C ALA A 88 -12.68 0.43 -2.85
N ALA A 89 -11.50 -0.14 -2.66
CA ALA A 89 -10.44 0.00 -3.62
C ALA A 89 -10.90 -0.82 -4.83
N THR A 90 -11.56 -0.18 -5.74
CA THR A 90 -11.71 -0.62 -7.12
C THR A 90 -10.32 -0.56 -7.79
N TYR A 91 -9.38 -1.31 -7.23
CA TYR A 91 -8.14 -1.60 -7.90
C TYR A 91 -8.31 -2.94 -8.60
N ASP A 92 -8.52 -2.86 -9.90
CA ASP A 92 -8.61 -4.01 -10.79
C ASP A 92 -7.25 -4.74 -10.96
N ASN A 93 -6.21 -4.31 -10.27
CA ASN A 93 -4.84 -4.81 -10.37
C ASN A 93 -4.28 -5.24 -9.01
N GLN A 94 -3.75 -6.45 -8.95
CA GLN A 94 -3.15 -7.07 -7.74
C GLN A 94 -1.88 -6.36 -7.21
N ASN A 95 -1.27 -5.47 -7.99
CA ASN A 95 -0.02 -4.77 -7.68
C ASN A 95 -0.12 -3.60 -6.66
N PRO A 96 -1.22 -2.85 -6.55
CA PRO A 96 -1.27 -1.68 -5.66
C PRO A 96 -1.23 -2.02 -4.18
N VAL A 97 -1.65 -3.22 -3.75
CA VAL A 97 -1.75 -3.57 -2.33
C VAL A 97 -0.37 -3.53 -1.64
N SER A 98 0.65 -4.11 -2.24
CA SER A 98 2.00 -4.10 -1.68
C SER A 98 2.61 -2.69 -1.67
N GLU A 99 2.31 -1.88 -2.68
CA GLU A 99 2.79 -0.51 -2.76
C GLU A 99 2.05 0.41 -1.76
N ILE A 100 0.75 0.22 -1.56
CA ILE A 100 -0.01 0.90 -0.49
C ILE A 100 0.59 0.54 0.88
N GLN A 101 0.88 -0.74 1.12
CA GLN A 101 1.51 -1.18 2.35
C GLN A 101 2.89 -0.53 2.57
N ARG A 102 3.70 -0.45 1.52
CA ARG A 102 5.01 0.21 1.56
C ARG A 102 4.89 1.70 1.86
N LEU A 103 3.95 2.39 1.22
CA LEU A 103 3.71 3.82 1.45
C LEU A 103 3.24 4.10 2.88
N ASN A 104 2.33 3.29 3.41
CA ASN A 104 1.86 3.42 4.78
C ASN A 104 2.97 3.22 5.81
N LEU A 105 3.96 2.36 5.52
CA LEU A 105 5.11 2.15 6.39
C LEU A 105 6.16 3.27 6.33
N SER A 106 6.23 4.00 5.21
CA SER A 106 7.27 5.01 4.96
C SER A 106 6.85 6.44 5.30
N ARG A 107 5.58 6.70 5.59
CA ARG A 107 5.05 8.06 5.82
C ARG A 107 4.74 8.34 7.28
N GLU A 108 4.90 9.63 7.63
CA GLU A 108 4.53 10.18 8.94
C GLU A 108 3.03 10.38 9.11
N THR A 109 2.25 10.29 8.04
CA THR A 109 0.80 10.48 8.04
C THR A 109 0.06 9.36 7.32
N SER A 110 -1.15 9.10 7.81
CA SER A 110 -2.05 8.03 7.41
C SER A 110 -2.26 7.86 5.91
N GLY A 111 -2.30 6.63 5.56
CA GLY A 111 -2.72 5.94 4.36
C GLY A 111 -3.13 6.78 3.16
N ASP A 112 -2.23 6.93 2.23
CA ASP A 112 -2.45 7.86 1.16
C ASP A 112 -2.89 7.10 -0.10
N LEU A 113 -4.17 6.70 -0.12
CA LEU A 113 -4.84 6.37 -1.38
C LEU A 113 -4.67 7.51 -2.39
N ASP A 114 -4.59 8.76 -1.91
CA ASP A 114 -4.30 9.92 -2.73
C ASP A 114 -2.92 9.85 -3.38
N ALA A 115 -1.93 9.22 -2.75
CA ALA A 115 -0.62 9.02 -3.39
C ALA A 115 -0.71 8.06 -4.58
N ILE A 116 -1.48 6.98 -4.46
CA ILE A 116 -1.73 6.06 -5.57
C ILE A 116 -2.57 6.74 -6.65
N ASN A 117 -3.63 7.44 -6.26
CA ASN A 117 -4.47 8.18 -7.21
C ASN A 117 -3.66 9.25 -7.98
N ARG A 118 -2.75 9.95 -7.29
CA ARG A 118 -1.82 10.88 -7.96
C ARG A 118 -0.92 10.18 -8.96
N ARG A 119 -0.42 8.97 -8.66
CA ARG A 119 0.40 8.18 -9.60
C ARG A 119 -0.39 7.74 -10.82
N ILE A 120 -1.64 7.31 -10.63
CA ILE A 120 -2.55 6.95 -11.73
C ILE A 120 -2.77 8.14 -12.66
N GLY A 121 -2.85 9.37 -12.13
CA GLY A 121 -2.98 10.60 -12.89
C GLY A 121 -1.67 11.13 -13.50
N CYS A 122 -0.50 10.57 -13.17
CA CYS A 122 0.76 11.01 -13.73
C CYS A 122 0.99 10.47 -15.15
N GLU A 123 1.39 11.32 -16.04
CA GLU A 123 1.93 10.93 -17.36
C GLU A 123 3.46 10.94 -17.32
N ILE A 124 4.07 9.80 -17.65
CA ILE A 124 5.52 9.65 -17.65
C ILE A 124 6.02 9.42 -19.07
N SER A 125 6.99 10.24 -19.49
CA SER A 125 7.66 10.10 -20.78
C SER A 125 9.11 9.66 -20.56
N ILE A 126 9.48 8.50 -21.14
CA ILE A 126 10.83 7.94 -21.05
C ILE A 126 11.48 7.99 -22.42
N ARG A 127 12.65 8.61 -22.48
CA ARG A 127 13.46 8.67 -23.71
C ARG A 127 14.65 7.73 -23.60
N GLY A 128 14.67 6.72 -24.48
CA GLY A 128 15.64 5.64 -24.44
C GLY A 128 15.14 4.42 -23.66
N ALA A 129 14.96 3.31 -24.35
CA ALA A 129 14.48 2.02 -23.80
C ALA A 129 15.51 0.90 -24.02
N GLY A 130 16.79 1.22 -23.88
CA GLY A 130 17.82 0.20 -23.71
C GLY A 130 17.69 -0.48 -22.33
N ARG A 131 18.71 -1.22 -21.93
CA ARG A 131 18.74 -2.00 -20.69
C ARG A 131 18.20 -1.26 -19.46
N LEU A 132 18.67 -0.04 -19.21
CA LEU A 132 18.23 0.78 -18.06
C LEU A 132 16.82 1.33 -18.27
N GLY A 133 16.51 1.86 -19.46
CA GLY A 133 15.20 2.47 -19.73
C GLY A 133 14.05 1.47 -19.58
N MET A 134 14.19 0.26 -20.10
CA MET A 134 13.19 -0.81 -19.90
C MET A 134 13.05 -1.17 -18.43
N THR A 135 14.15 -1.29 -17.69
CA THR A 135 14.10 -1.58 -16.26
C THR A 135 13.36 -0.48 -15.48
N VAL A 136 13.62 0.79 -15.81
CA VAL A 136 12.92 1.93 -15.20
C VAL A 136 11.43 1.90 -15.52
N CYS A 137 11.04 1.60 -16.78
CA CYS A 137 9.63 1.45 -17.15
C CYS A 137 8.91 0.42 -16.27
N LEU A 138 9.52 -0.75 -16.10
CA LEU A 138 8.95 -1.84 -15.32
C LEU A 138 8.86 -1.49 -13.83
N LEU A 139 9.87 -0.85 -13.27
CA LEU A 139 9.86 -0.39 -11.88
C LEU A 139 8.76 0.65 -11.64
N LEU A 140 8.58 1.60 -12.56
CA LEU A 140 7.52 2.60 -12.47
C LEU A 140 6.12 1.96 -12.60
N ALA A 141 5.95 1.04 -13.54
CA ALA A 141 4.71 0.29 -13.69
C ALA A 141 4.36 -0.49 -12.39
N SER A 142 5.35 -1.19 -11.83
CA SER A 142 5.18 -1.92 -10.57
C SER A 142 4.92 -1.00 -9.37
N ALA A 143 5.37 0.24 -9.42
CA ALA A 143 5.12 1.27 -8.41
C ALA A 143 3.75 1.97 -8.59
N GLY A 144 2.92 1.55 -9.54
CA GLY A 144 1.56 2.05 -9.74
C GLY A 144 1.44 3.28 -10.65
N PHE A 145 2.37 3.45 -11.59
CA PHE A 145 2.29 4.45 -12.66
C PHE A 145 1.85 3.79 -13.97
N PRO A 146 0.57 3.84 -14.37
CA PRO A 146 0.08 3.15 -15.56
C PRO A 146 0.36 3.89 -16.86
N ASN A 147 0.52 5.22 -16.82
CA ASN A 147 0.60 6.06 -18.00
C ASN A 147 2.06 6.35 -18.38
N ILE A 148 2.74 5.33 -18.92
CA ILE A 148 4.15 5.42 -19.34
C ILE A 148 4.25 5.39 -20.84
N THR A 149 4.74 6.48 -21.42
CA THR A 149 5.07 6.60 -22.85
C THR A 149 6.58 6.47 -23.06
N VAL A 150 6.96 5.59 -23.96
CA VAL A 150 8.37 5.32 -24.27
C VAL A 150 8.72 5.78 -25.67
N HIS A 151 9.85 6.45 -25.80
CA HIS A 151 10.36 6.97 -27.08
C HIS A 151 11.76 6.39 -27.34
N ASP A 152 11.84 5.33 -28.14
CA ASP A 152 13.10 4.74 -28.62
C ASP A 152 12.84 3.91 -29.88
N SER A 153 13.19 4.45 -31.03
CA SER A 153 13.01 3.75 -32.33
C SER A 153 14.11 2.75 -32.66
N ALA A 154 15.17 2.66 -31.84
CA ALA A 154 16.25 1.70 -32.08
C ALA A 154 15.76 0.27 -31.90
N ALA A 155 16.42 -0.67 -32.58
CA ALA A 155 16.13 -2.08 -32.42
C ALA A 155 16.75 -2.63 -31.12
N VAL A 156 16.09 -3.60 -30.51
CA VAL A 156 16.62 -4.39 -29.41
C VAL A 156 17.81 -5.21 -29.91
N SER A 157 18.88 -5.14 -29.16
CA SER A 157 20.14 -5.90 -29.42
C SER A 157 20.46 -6.83 -28.24
N GLU A 158 21.45 -7.68 -28.38
CA GLU A 158 21.89 -8.55 -27.28
C GLU A 158 22.33 -7.80 -26.03
N SER A 159 22.84 -6.56 -26.18
CA SER A 159 23.23 -5.72 -25.05
C SER A 159 22.06 -5.20 -24.23
N ASP A 160 20.83 -5.25 -24.75
CA ASP A 160 19.62 -4.79 -24.07
C ASP A 160 18.95 -5.89 -23.23
N LEU A 161 19.37 -7.14 -23.41
CA LEU A 161 18.76 -8.28 -22.74
C LEU A 161 18.99 -8.21 -21.22
N THR A 162 17.92 -8.39 -20.46
CA THR A 162 17.97 -8.50 -19.00
C THR A 162 16.95 -9.53 -18.54
N PRO A 163 17.12 -10.14 -17.36
CA PRO A 163 16.13 -11.09 -16.82
C PRO A 163 14.72 -10.51 -16.66
N TRP A 164 14.60 -9.19 -16.53
CA TRP A 164 13.36 -8.48 -16.23
C TRP A 164 12.86 -7.61 -17.39
N GLY A 165 13.61 -7.49 -18.48
CA GLY A 165 13.29 -6.63 -19.61
C GLY A 165 13.16 -7.40 -20.91
N ALA A 166 13.83 -6.89 -21.96
CA ALA A 166 13.85 -7.53 -23.26
C ALA A 166 14.51 -8.92 -23.19
N SER A 167 13.97 -9.84 -23.93
CA SER A 167 14.40 -11.24 -24.06
C SER A 167 14.90 -11.54 -25.47
N ARG A 168 15.42 -12.73 -25.71
CA ARG A 168 15.96 -13.11 -27.02
C ARG A 168 14.95 -13.05 -28.16
N ILE A 169 13.65 -13.25 -27.86
CA ILE A 169 12.59 -13.17 -28.87
C ILE A 169 12.32 -11.75 -29.33
N ASP A 170 12.75 -10.74 -28.56
CA ASP A 170 12.53 -9.33 -28.83
C ASP A 170 13.65 -8.71 -29.69
N ILE A 171 14.75 -9.46 -29.94
CA ILE A 171 15.90 -8.98 -30.75
C ILE A 171 15.41 -8.57 -32.15
N GLY A 172 15.80 -7.37 -32.56
CA GLY A 172 15.39 -6.76 -33.83
C GLY A 172 14.05 -6.00 -33.78
N MET A 173 13.23 -6.18 -32.76
CA MET A 173 12.02 -5.37 -32.56
C MET A 173 12.38 -3.98 -32.06
N ARG A 174 11.51 -2.98 -32.31
CA ARG A 174 11.73 -1.63 -31.78
C ARG A 174 11.64 -1.64 -30.25
N ARG A 175 12.57 -0.96 -29.61
CA ARG A 175 12.67 -0.90 -28.13
C ARG A 175 11.42 -0.29 -27.49
N ASP A 176 10.82 0.77 -28.06
CA ASP A 176 9.60 1.38 -27.56
C ASP A 176 8.39 0.44 -27.59
N VAL A 177 8.29 -0.39 -28.64
CA VAL A 177 7.23 -1.41 -28.77
C VAL A 177 7.41 -2.50 -27.71
N VAL A 178 8.63 -3.00 -27.53
CA VAL A 178 8.92 -4.02 -26.53
C VAL A 178 8.67 -3.48 -25.12
N ALA A 179 9.15 -2.28 -24.80
CA ALA A 179 8.92 -1.64 -23.51
C ALA A 179 7.42 -1.45 -23.22
N LYS A 180 6.63 -0.99 -24.18
CA LYS A 180 5.18 -0.87 -24.07
C LYS A 180 4.51 -2.21 -23.74
N ASN A 181 4.85 -3.26 -24.48
CA ASN A 181 4.29 -4.60 -24.26
C ASN A 181 4.64 -5.15 -22.86
N LEU A 182 5.85 -4.90 -22.38
CA LEU A 182 6.28 -5.30 -21.03
C LEU A 182 5.51 -4.53 -19.95
N VAL A 183 5.34 -3.22 -20.09
CA VAL A 183 4.54 -2.40 -19.17
C VAL A 183 3.08 -2.86 -19.13
N GLU A 184 2.46 -3.10 -20.30
CA GLU A 184 1.08 -3.58 -20.39
C GLU A 184 0.86 -4.92 -19.68
N ARG A 185 1.84 -5.82 -19.72
CA ARG A 185 1.80 -7.11 -18.99
C ARG A 185 1.89 -6.94 -17.48
N MET A 186 2.55 -5.87 -17.01
CA MET A 186 2.70 -5.60 -15.59
C MET A 186 1.45 -4.94 -14.99
N ILE A 187 0.68 -4.22 -15.82
CA ILE A 187 -0.49 -3.44 -15.38
C ILE A 187 -1.78 -4.29 -15.41
N ARG A 188 -1.79 -5.35 -16.22
CA ARG A 188 -2.91 -6.30 -16.32
C ARG A 188 -2.85 -7.32 -15.19
#